data_be9290b15959823e5eec08d5c6924cb7
#
_entry.id   be9290b15959823e5eec08d5c6924cb7
#
_cell.length_a   1.000
_cell.length_b   1.000
_cell.length_c   1.000
_cell.angle_alpha   90.00
_cell.angle_beta   90.00
_cell.angle_gamma   90.00
#
_symmetry.space_group_name_H-M   'P 1'
#
loop_
_entity.id
_entity.type
_entity.pdbx_description
1 polymer ?
#
loop_
_entity_poly.entity_id
_entity_poly.type
_entity_poly.pdbx_seq_one_letter_code
_entity_poly.pdbx_strand_id
1 'polypeptide(L)'
;MSCTSSRSLFALIDCNNFFASCERIFRPDLEGKPVVVLSNNDGCIVARSREAKALGIPMGEPEFRIRAFLRKHHVAVFSSNYELYGDMSRRVMQTIAGIVPHVEQYSIDECFIRLDGASAEQALEIAREIRERVRKWTGIVVSVGIGRTRTLAKLANLIAKKTRFGVFFSTARPRSMTTFSGESPSRKSGGSGDGLSGGLSGGESARFMT
;
A
#
# COMPACT_ATOMS: atom_id res chain seq x y z
N MET A 1 -32.03 -21.80 16.61
CA MET A 1 -31.25 -20.54 16.65
C MET A 1 -30.05 -20.70 15.75
N SER A 2 -30.16 -20.24 14.52
CA SER A 2 -29.06 -20.31 13.54
C SER A 2 -28.02 -19.27 13.89
N CYS A 3 -26.86 -19.71 14.34
CA CYS A 3 -25.70 -18.85 14.56
C CYS A 3 -25.16 -18.41 13.19
N THR A 4 -25.69 -17.32 12.65
CA THR A 4 -25.09 -16.66 11.49
C THR A 4 -23.76 -16.11 11.95
N SER A 5 -22.69 -16.84 11.67
CA SER A 5 -21.32 -16.35 11.82
C SER A 5 -21.23 -14.98 11.12
N SER A 6 -21.26 -13.93 11.93
CA SER A 6 -21.10 -12.57 11.46
C SER A 6 -19.76 -12.48 10.71
N ARG A 7 -19.84 -12.37 9.39
CA ARG A 7 -18.66 -12.32 8.53
C ARG A 7 -18.06 -10.94 8.66
N SER A 8 -17.04 -10.82 9.50
CA SER A 8 -16.29 -9.58 9.62
C SER A 8 -15.58 -9.26 8.30
N LEU A 9 -15.74 -8.03 7.83
CA LEU A 9 -14.99 -7.46 6.74
C LEU A 9 -14.06 -6.37 7.28
N PHE A 10 -12.88 -6.29 6.71
CA PHE A 10 -11.90 -5.24 6.98
C PHE A 10 -11.69 -4.44 5.71
N ALA A 11 -11.57 -3.13 5.84
CA ALA A 11 -11.06 -2.31 4.76
C ALA A 11 -9.80 -1.57 5.23
N LEU A 12 -8.78 -1.53 4.36
CA LEU A 12 -7.62 -0.66 4.49
C LEU A 12 -7.85 0.56 3.62
N ILE A 13 -7.77 1.73 4.23
CA ILE A 13 -7.77 3.02 3.56
C ILE A 13 -6.34 3.57 3.60
N ASP A 14 -5.82 3.99 2.46
CA ASP A 14 -4.44 4.45 2.29
C ASP A 14 -4.44 5.72 1.44
N CYS A 15 -3.77 6.76 1.94
CA CYS A 15 -3.65 8.04 1.26
C CYS A 15 -2.60 7.95 0.15
N ASN A 16 -3.01 8.18 -1.09
CA ASN A 16 -2.13 8.06 -2.24
C ASN A 16 -1.04 9.13 -2.24
N ASN A 17 0.24 8.69 -2.27
CA ASN A 17 1.41 9.58 -2.30
C ASN A 17 1.36 10.68 -1.22
N PHE A 18 1.02 10.32 0.00
CA PHE A 18 0.52 11.21 1.06
C PHE A 18 1.31 12.51 1.20
N PHE A 19 2.62 12.48 1.50
CA PHE A 19 3.42 13.68 1.70
C PHE A 19 3.44 14.60 0.47
N ALA A 20 3.65 14.01 -0.72
CA ALA A 20 3.63 14.78 -1.96
C ALA A 20 2.23 15.37 -2.26
N SER A 21 1.16 14.68 -1.85
CA SER A 21 -0.21 15.18 -1.98
C SER A 21 -0.48 16.32 -1.01
N CYS A 22 0.02 16.25 0.25
CA CYS A 22 -0.10 17.33 1.22
C CYS A 22 0.54 18.62 0.71
N GLU A 23 1.76 18.55 0.16
CA GLU A 23 2.43 19.73 -0.42
C GLU A 23 1.66 20.32 -1.60
N ARG A 24 1.10 19.45 -2.46
CA ARG A 24 0.37 19.87 -3.66
C ARG A 24 -0.94 20.59 -3.35
N ILE A 25 -1.65 20.24 -2.26
CA ILE A 25 -2.92 20.87 -1.88
C ILE A 25 -2.77 22.39 -1.73
N PHE A 26 -1.65 22.85 -1.20
CA PHE A 26 -1.36 24.28 -0.99
C PHE A 26 -0.63 24.91 -2.18
N ARG A 27 -0.35 24.13 -3.23
CA ARG A 27 0.33 24.56 -4.45
C ARG A 27 -0.42 24.06 -5.68
N PRO A 28 -1.58 24.62 -6.02
CA PRO A 28 -2.38 24.22 -7.19
C PRO A 28 -1.60 24.30 -8.52
N ASP A 29 -0.59 25.17 -8.58
CA ASP A 29 0.32 25.29 -9.72
C ASP A 29 1.15 24.03 -9.98
N LEU A 30 1.21 23.10 -9.02
CA LEU A 30 1.90 21.81 -9.13
C LEU A 30 0.98 20.65 -9.53
N GLU A 31 -0.28 20.91 -9.84
CA GLU A 31 -1.17 19.86 -10.35
C GLU A 31 -0.63 19.29 -11.66
N GLY A 32 -0.52 17.95 -11.74
CA GLY A 32 0.06 17.25 -12.88
C GLY A 32 1.57 17.35 -13.01
N LYS A 33 2.27 18.08 -12.13
CA LYS A 33 3.73 18.18 -12.14
C LYS A 33 4.38 17.15 -11.22
N PRO A 34 5.62 16.72 -11.51
CA PRO A 34 6.35 15.82 -10.64
C PRO A 34 6.76 16.52 -9.34
N VAL A 35 6.46 15.89 -8.21
CA VAL A 35 6.77 16.36 -6.85
C VAL A 35 7.48 15.27 -6.10
N VAL A 36 8.56 15.62 -5.40
CA VAL A 36 9.25 14.75 -4.44
C VAL A 36 9.37 15.46 -3.09
N VAL A 37 9.36 14.68 -2.02
CA VAL A 37 9.61 15.16 -0.67
C VAL A 37 10.85 14.46 -0.14
N LEU A 38 11.75 15.22 0.47
CA LEU A 38 12.99 14.75 1.04
C LEU A 38 12.82 14.34 2.50
N SER A 39 13.77 13.55 2.99
CA SER A 39 13.86 13.19 4.41
C SER A 39 14.11 14.44 5.28
N ASN A 40 13.99 14.27 6.61
CA ASN A 40 14.12 15.38 7.57
C ASN A 40 15.43 16.18 7.47
N ASN A 41 16.50 15.55 6.97
CA ASN A 41 17.82 16.18 6.74
C ASN A 41 18.07 16.51 5.26
N ASP A 42 17.03 16.56 4.44
CA ASP A 42 17.08 16.77 2.98
C ASP A 42 18.01 15.81 2.19
N GLY A 43 18.34 14.68 2.81
CA GLY A 43 19.31 13.75 2.22
C GLY A 43 18.73 12.86 1.13
N CYS A 44 17.56 12.26 1.35
CA CYS A 44 17.00 11.23 0.48
C CYS A 44 15.52 11.48 0.17
N ILE A 45 15.06 11.00 -0.96
CA ILE A 45 13.65 11.06 -1.37
C ILE A 45 12.83 10.06 -0.56
N VAL A 46 11.86 10.54 0.23
CA VAL A 46 10.96 9.73 1.05
C VAL A 46 9.54 9.69 0.54
N ALA A 47 9.17 10.61 -0.37
CA ALA A 47 7.86 10.54 -1.04
C ALA A 47 7.95 11.05 -2.48
N ARG A 48 7.06 10.55 -3.33
CA ARG A 48 7.02 10.88 -4.75
C ARG A 48 5.58 10.95 -5.23
N SER A 49 5.25 11.98 -6.00
CA SER A 49 3.99 12.04 -6.71
C SER A 49 3.89 10.96 -7.79
N ARG A 50 2.72 10.78 -8.36
CA ARG A 50 2.50 9.85 -9.47
C ARG A 50 3.38 10.18 -10.68
N GLU A 51 3.50 11.46 -11.00
CA GLU A 51 4.31 11.98 -12.10
C GLU A 51 5.80 11.74 -11.85
N ALA A 52 6.28 11.95 -10.61
CA ALA A 52 7.65 11.65 -10.24
C ALA A 52 7.98 10.15 -10.32
N LYS A 53 7.02 9.29 -9.97
CA LYS A 53 7.15 7.83 -10.16
C LYS A 53 7.20 7.45 -11.64
N ALA A 54 6.42 8.12 -12.50
CA ALA A 54 6.42 7.88 -13.94
C ALA A 54 7.74 8.31 -14.60
N LEU A 55 8.45 9.30 -14.04
CA LEU A 55 9.81 9.68 -14.46
C LEU A 55 10.89 8.67 -14.00
N GLY A 56 10.52 7.60 -13.28
CA GLY A 56 11.46 6.60 -12.80
C GLY A 56 12.31 7.03 -11.60
N ILE A 57 11.95 8.12 -10.92
CA ILE A 57 12.68 8.56 -9.71
C ILE A 57 12.56 7.48 -8.64
N PRO A 58 13.68 6.90 -8.12
CA PRO A 58 13.60 5.84 -7.12
C PRO A 58 13.29 6.39 -5.71
N MET A 59 12.74 5.52 -4.84
CA MET A 59 12.59 5.81 -3.41
C MET A 59 13.93 5.64 -2.70
N GLY A 60 14.21 6.50 -1.73
CA GLY A 60 15.47 6.45 -0.98
C GLY A 60 16.67 7.00 -1.71
N GLU A 61 16.52 7.47 -2.95
CA GLU A 61 17.62 8.05 -3.71
C GLU A 61 18.13 9.34 -3.05
N PRO A 62 19.46 9.48 -2.83
CA PRO A 62 20.04 10.73 -2.37
C PRO A 62 19.81 11.86 -3.37
N GLU A 63 19.24 12.99 -2.90
CA GLU A 63 18.88 14.13 -3.76
C GLU A 63 20.08 14.63 -4.56
N PHE A 64 21.25 14.75 -3.92
CA PHE A 64 22.45 15.31 -4.55
C PHE A 64 22.91 14.53 -5.79
N ARG A 65 22.67 13.21 -5.85
CA ARG A 65 23.03 12.37 -7.00
C ARG A 65 22.18 12.65 -8.23
N ILE A 66 20.92 12.99 -8.02
CA ILE A 66 19.96 13.19 -9.12
C ILE A 66 19.50 14.63 -9.27
N ARG A 67 20.15 15.57 -8.58
CA ARG A 67 19.80 17.01 -8.61
C ARG A 67 19.74 17.58 -10.04
N ALA A 68 20.69 17.22 -10.88
CA ALA A 68 20.71 17.65 -12.29
C ALA A 68 19.48 17.10 -13.05
N PHE A 69 19.10 15.83 -12.80
CA PHE A 69 17.91 15.21 -13.37
C PHE A 69 16.63 15.91 -12.87
N LEU A 70 16.51 16.16 -11.56
CA LEU A 70 15.34 16.85 -10.99
C LEU A 70 15.15 18.24 -11.61
N ARG A 71 16.23 19.02 -11.76
CA ARG A 71 16.20 20.33 -12.41
C ARG A 71 15.78 20.23 -13.88
N LYS A 72 16.39 19.32 -14.64
CA LYS A 72 16.07 19.10 -16.07
C LYS A 72 14.60 18.78 -16.31
N HIS A 73 13.97 18.03 -15.40
CA HIS A 73 12.57 17.61 -15.52
C HIS A 73 11.59 18.49 -14.72
N HIS A 74 12.06 19.66 -14.24
CA HIS A 74 11.25 20.61 -13.48
C HIS A 74 10.49 19.96 -12.30
N VAL A 75 11.16 19.02 -11.60
CA VAL A 75 10.60 18.35 -10.44
C VAL A 75 10.57 19.32 -9.26
N ALA A 76 9.41 19.51 -8.66
CA ALA A 76 9.30 20.29 -7.43
C ALA A 76 9.82 19.45 -6.25
N VAL A 77 10.77 20.03 -5.50
CA VAL A 77 11.44 19.38 -4.37
C VAL A 77 11.04 20.10 -3.09
N PHE A 78 10.56 19.35 -2.11
CA PHE A 78 10.17 19.86 -0.80
C PHE A 78 10.95 19.17 0.31
N SER A 79 11.32 19.91 1.35
CA SER A 79 11.73 19.33 2.63
C SER A 79 10.52 18.74 3.36
N SER A 80 10.74 17.78 4.26
CA SER A 80 9.65 17.21 5.07
C SER A 80 9.03 18.27 5.99
N ASN A 81 7.69 18.35 5.96
CA ASN A 81 6.88 19.17 6.85
C ASN A 81 5.98 18.27 7.70
N TYR A 82 6.54 17.67 8.76
CA TYR A 82 5.81 16.69 9.58
C TYR A 82 4.63 17.29 10.34
N GLU A 83 4.65 18.58 10.64
CA GLU A 83 3.52 19.27 11.26
C GLU A 83 2.32 19.33 10.31
N LEU A 84 2.57 19.71 9.05
CA LEU A 84 1.56 19.68 7.99
C LEU A 84 1.02 18.27 7.78
N TYR A 85 1.91 17.27 7.69
CA TYR A 85 1.49 15.89 7.43
C TYR A 85 0.69 15.32 8.59
N GLY A 86 1.05 15.65 9.83
CA GLY A 86 0.31 15.28 11.03
C GLY A 86 -1.08 15.90 11.07
N ASP A 87 -1.22 17.17 10.71
CA ASP A 87 -2.52 17.85 10.64
C ASP A 87 -3.40 17.26 9.55
N MET A 88 -2.86 17.06 8.34
CA MET A 88 -3.60 16.47 7.23
C MET A 88 -4.02 15.02 7.52
N SER A 89 -3.16 14.23 8.15
CA SER A 89 -3.50 12.88 8.63
C SER A 89 -4.71 12.93 9.57
N ARG A 90 -4.67 13.79 10.59
CA ARG A 90 -5.75 13.95 11.55
C ARG A 90 -7.07 14.31 10.86
N ARG A 91 -7.07 15.25 9.92
CA ARG A 91 -8.26 15.64 9.13
C ARG A 91 -8.82 14.47 8.33
N VAL A 92 -7.97 13.69 7.68
CA VAL A 92 -8.39 12.48 6.95
C VAL A 92 -9.02 11.46 7.91
N MET A 93 -8.36 11.15 9.04
CA MET A 93 -8.87 10.17 10.01
C MET A 93 -10.19 10.63 10.64
N GLN A 94 -10.34 11.92 10.98
CA GLN A 94 -11.59 12.49 11.47
C GLN A 94 -12.71 12.42 10.43
N THR A 95 -12.40 12.67 9.15
CA THR A 95 -13.37 12.56 8.06
C THR A 95 -13.89 11.12 7.94
N ILE A 96 -13.01 10.13 8.03
CA ILE A 96 -13.37 8.71 7.98
C ILE A 96 -14.19 8.33 9.22
N ALA A 97 -13.80 8.79 10.41
CA ALA A 97 -14.52 8.53 11.66
C ALA A 97 -15.95 9.13 11.67
N GLY A 98 -16.19 10.16 10.88
CA GLY A 98 -17.54 10.70 10.67
C GLY A 98 -18.44 9.86 9.76
N ILE A 99 -17.91 8.79 9.14
CA ILE A 99 -18.66 7.87 8.28
C ILE A 99 -18.85 6.51 8.96
N VAL A 100 -17.80 6.02 9.63
CA VAL A 100 -17.78 4.70 10.27
C VAL A 100 -17.36 4.80 11.74
N PRO A 101 -17.96 4.00 12.64
CA PRO A 101 -17.73 4.15 14.08
C PRO A 101 -16.36 3.63 14.55
N HIS A 102 -15.74 2.73 13.81
CA HIS A 102 -14.50 2.07 14.22
C HIS A 102 -13.39 2.29 13.21
N VAL A 103 -12.50 3.24 13.52
CA VAL A 103 -11.29 3.54 12.75
C VAL A 103 -10.08 3.22 13.60
N GLU A 104 -9.21 2.36 13.10
CA GLU A 104 -7.93 2.01 13.72
C GLU A 104 -6.82 2.61 12.87
N GLN A 105 -6.21 3.68 13.34
CA GLN A 105 -5.07 4.28 12.66
C GLN A 105 -3.87 3.32 12.74
N TYR A 106 -3.34 2.94 11.57
CA TYR A 106 -2.22 2.02 11.44
C TYR A 106 -0.91 2.75 11.17
N SER A 107 -0.96 3.83 10.41
CA SER A 107 0.18 4.72 10.15
C SER A 107 -0.30 6.17 10.00
N ILE A 108 0.58 7.08 9.62
CA ILE A 108 0.23 8.47 9.35
C ILE A 108 -0.72 8.62 8.15
N ASP A 109 -0.69 7.67 7.22
CA ASP A 109 -1.43 7.71 5.95
C ASP A 109 -2.35 6.49 5.73
N GLU A 110 -2.38 5.54 6.68
CA GLU A 110 -3.19 4.33 6.59
C GLU A 110 -4.06 4.10 7.82
N CYS A 111 -5.28 3.64 7.61
CA CYS A 111 -6.13 3.14 8.68
C CYS A 111 -6.93 1.90 8.26
N PHE A 112 -7.26 1.07 9.24
CA PHE A 112 -8.22 -0.01 9.09
C PHE A 112 -9.58 0.41 9.62
N ILE A 113 -10.62 -0.04 8.94
CA ILE A 113 -12.00 0.01 9.43
C ILE A 113 -12.58 -1.40 9.45
N ARG A 114 -13.53 -1.62 10.37
CA ARG A 114 -14.31 -2.85 10.43
C ARG A 114 -15.71 -2.57 9.87
N LEU A 115 -16.17 -3.50 9.02
CA LEU A 115 -17.46 -3.45 8.35
C LEU A 115 -18.25 -4.72 8.71
N ASP A 116 -18.46 -4.89 10.03
CA ASP A 116 -19.15 -6.08 10.55
C ASP A 116 -20.61 -6.09 10.11
N GLY A 117 -21.07 -7.22 9.58
CA GLY A 117 -22.45 -7.41 9.12
C GLY A 117 -22.77 -6.74 7.77
N ALA A 118 -21.86 -5.96 7.19
CA ALA A 118 -22.09 -5.35 5.88
C ALA A 118 -22.03 -6.40 4.76
N SER A 119 -22.91 -6.25 3.78
CA SER A 119 -22.81 -6.98 2.51
C SER A 119 -21.63 -6.44 1.69
N ALA A 120 -21.25 -7.17 0.63
CA ALA A 120 -20.19 -6.69 -0.27
C ALA A 120 -20.56 -5.37 -0.95
N GLU A 121 -21.83 -5.21 -1.32
CA GLU A 121 -22.38 -4.01 -1.94
C GLU A 121 -22.30 -2.81 -0.98
N GLN A 122 -22.78 -2.99 0.26
CA GLN A 122 -22.71 -1.97 1.32
C GLN A 122 -21.26 -1.57 1.63
N ALA A 123 -20.35 -2.54 1.70
CA ALA A 123 -18.93 -2.27 1.92
C ALA A 123 -18.31 -1.44 0.78
N LEU A 124 -18.72 -1.70 -0.46
CA LEU A 124 -18.28 -0.92 -1.63
C LEU A 124 -18.88 0.49 -1.64
N GLU A 125 -20.11 0.66 -1.21
CA GLU A 125 -20.77 1.98 -1.09
C GLU A 125 -20.05 2.83 -0.03
N ILE A 126 -19.81 2.28 1.16
CA ILE A 126 -19.05 2.96 2.23
C ILE A 126 -17.64 3.34 1.73
N ALA A 127 -16.97 2.46 1.01
CA ALA A 127 -15.65 2.73 0.47
C ALA A 127 -15.66 3.89 -0.55
N ARG A 128 -16.68 3.98 -1.40
CA ARG A 128 -16.85 5.09 -2.36
C ARG A 128 -17.14 6.39 -1.62
N GLU A 129 -18.04 6.35 -0.64
CA GLU A 129 -18.36 7.50 0.20
C GLU A 129 -17.12 8.04 0.91
N ILE A 130 -16.32 7.18 1.53
CA ILE A 130 -15.06 7.57 2.19
C ILE A 130 -14.15 8.29 1.19
N ARG A 131 -13.95 7.73 0.00
CA ARG A 131 -13.08 8.33 -1.02
C ARG A 131 -13.56 9.71 -1.45
N GLU A 132 -14.84 9.84 -1.73
CA GLU A 132 -15.43 11.10 -2.19
C GLU A 132 -15.36 12.16 -1.09
N ARG A 133 -15.73 11.82 0.14
CA ARG A 133 -15.76 12.75 1.27
C ARG A 133 -14.36 13.19 1.66
N VAL A 134 -13.41 12.26 1.77
CA VAL A 134 -12.00 12.60 2.06
C VAL A 134 -11.45 13.52 0.98
N ARG A 135 -11.63 13.18 -0.30
CA ARG A 135 -11.19 14.03 -1.41
C ARG A 135 -11.82 15.41 -1.35
N LYS A 136 -13.14 15.51 -1.13
CA LYS A 136 -13.87 16.78 -1.11
C LYS A 136 -13.44 17.68 0.05
N TRP A 137 -13.17 17.12 1.22
CA TRP A 137 -12.90 17.90 2.43
C TRP A 137 -11.42 18.16 2.67
N THR A 138 -10.54 17.29 2.22
CA THR A 138 -9.10 17.39 2.49
C THR A 138 -8.25 17.55 1.22
N GLY A 139 -8.79 17.34 0.04
CA GLY A 139 -8.03 17.29 -1.21
C GLY A 139 -7.20 16.00 -1.40
N ILE A 140 -7.10 15.14 -0.37
CA ILE A 140 -6.34 13.89 -0.43
C ILE A 140 -7.16 12.82 -1.14
N VAL A 141 -6.50 12.12 -2.07
CA VAL A 141 -7.09 10.95 -2.74
C VAL A 141 -6.67 9.69 -1.98
N VAL A 142 -7.65 8.86 -1.61
CA VAL A 142 -7.39 7.60 -0.93
C VAL A 142 -7.73 6.39 -1.81
N SER A 143 -7.07 5.28 -1.58
CA SER A 143 -7.41 3.96 -2.12
C SER A 143 -7.95 3.08 -1.02
N VAL A 144 -8.94 2.23 -1.35
CA VAL A 144 -9.61 1.36 -0.38
C VAL A 144 -9.56 -0.08 -0.84
N GLY A 145 -8.94 -0.93 -0.04
CA GLY A 145 -8.93 -2.37 -0.25
C GLY A 145 -9.78 -3.09 0.79
N ILE A 146 -10.73 -3.91 0.37
CA ILE A 146 -11.65 -4.63 1.24
C ILE A 146 -11.36 -6.12 1.19
N GLY A 147 -11.39 -6.80 2.34
CA GLY A 147 -11.17 -8.23 2.44
C GLY A 147 -11.64 -8.81 3.77
N ARG A 148 -11.70 -10.13 3.86
CA ARG A 148 -12.14 -10.85 5.07
C ARG A 148 -11.10 -10.87 6.19
N THR A 149 -9.88 -10.49 5.90
CA THR A 149 -8.79 -10.34 6.87
C THR A 149 -8.03 -9.06 6.57
N ARG A 150 -7.29 -8.53 7.55
CA ARG A 150 -6.44 -7.35 7.35
C ARG A 150 -5.40 -7.58 6.24
N THR A 151 -4.83 -8.79 6.14
CA THR A 151 -3.88 -9.14 5.07
C THR A 151 -4.54 -9.09 3.70
N LEU A 152 -5.75 -9.66 3.55
CA LEU A 152 -6.50 -9.58 2.29
C LEU A 152 -6.90 -8.14 1.95
N ALA A 153 -7.25 -7.32 2.94
CA ALA A 153 -7.52 -5.90 2.73
C ALA A 153 -6.26 -5.16 2.24
N LYS A 154 -5.07 -5.47 2.77
CA LYS A 154 -3.79 -4.91 2.27
C LYS A 154 -3.53 -5.31 0.82
N LEU A 155 -3.66 -6.58 0.48
CA LEU A 155 -3.50 -7.05 -0.90
C LEU A 155 -4.51 -6.41 -1.85
N ALA A 156 -5.77 -6.31 -1.40
CA ALA A 156 -6.82 -5.62 -2.14
C ALA A 156 -6.47 -4.14 -2.38
N ASN A 157 -5.88 -3.46 -1.39
CA ASN A 157 -5.46 -2.06 -1.53
C ASN A 157 -4.34 -1.88 -2.56
N LEU A 158 -3.38 -2.81 -2.64
CA LEU A 158 -2.34 -2.78 -3.68
C LEU A 158 -2.96 -2.84 -5.10
N ILE A 159 -4.02 -3.62 -5.26
CA ILE A 159 -4.77 -3.68 -6.53
C ILE A 159 -5.56 -2.39 -6.73
N ALA A 160 -6.27 -1.91 -5.69
CA ALA A 160 -7.05 -0.67 -5.75
C ALA A 160 -6.22 0.52 -6.22
N LYS A 161 -4.96 0.65 -5.76
CA LYS A 161 -4.03 1.71 -6.20
C LYS A 161 -3.72 1.70 -7.70
N LYS A 162 -3.87 0.55 -8.36
CA LYS A 162 -3.64 0.39 -9.81
C LYS A 162 -4.91 0.52 -10.63
N THR A 163 -6.09 0.48 -10.01
CA THR A 163 -7.37 0.58 -10.70
C THR A 163 -7.81 2.03 -10.84
N ARG A 164 -8.58 2.32 -11.90
CA ARG A 164 -9.21 3.63 -12.11
C ARG A 164 -10.14 4.02 -10.96
N PHE A 165 -10.82 3.04 -10.38
CA PHE A 165 -11.83 3.28 -9.35
C PHE A 165 -11.22 3.47 -7.95
N GLY A 166 -9.98 3.00 -7.71
CA GLY A 166 -9.28 3.11 -6.43
C GLY A 166 -9.99 2.39 -5.26
N VAL A 167 -10.90 1.47 -5.57
CA VAL A 167 -11.54 0.55 -4.62
C VAL A 167 -11.42 -0.86 -5.17
N PHE A 168 -11.11 -1.82 -4.32
CA PHE A 168 -11.07 -3.22 -4.70
C PHE A 168 -11.58 -4.10 -3.56
N PHE A 169 -12.49 -5.01 -3.88
CA PHE A 169 -13.02 -6.01 -2.95
C PHE A 169 -12.42 -7.37 -3.27
N SER A 170 -11.72 -7.97 -2.31
CA SER A 170 -11.17 -9.32 -2.43
C SER A 170 -12.20 -10.37 -2.04
N THR A 171 -12.58 -11.20 -2.99
CA THR A 171 -13.45 -12.37 -2.75
C THR A 171 -12.69 -13.58 -2.21
N ALA A 172 -11.36 -13.51 -2.12
CA ALA A 172 -10.53 -14.59 -1.63
C ALA A 172 -10.94 -15.00 -0.22
N ARG A 173 -11.07 -16.31 -0.02
CA ARG A 173 -11.28 -16.90 1.32
C ARG A 173 -9.90 -17.14 1.94
N PRO A 174 -9.71 -16.86 3.24
CA PRO A 174 -8.51 -17.33 3.92
C PRO A 174 -8.51 -18.85 3.83
N ARG A 175 -7.45 -19.43 3.26
CA ARG A 175 -7.24 -20.87 3.37
C ARG A 175 -7.06 -21.15 4.86
N SER A 176 -7.86 -22.08 5.40
CA SER A 176 -7.55 -22.65 6.71
C SER A 176 -6.12 -23.17 6.63
N MET A 177 -5.24 -22.68 7.49
CA MET A 177 -3.95 -23.32 7.70
C MET A 177 -4.27 -24.73 8.22
N THR A 178 -4.28 -25.70 7.33
CA THR A 178 -4.09 -27.09 7.72
C THR A 178 -2.72 -27.11 8.40
N THR A 179 -2.73 -27.36 9.69
CA THR A 179 -1.54 -27.59 10.51
C THR A 179 -0.69 -28.59 9.75
N PHE A 180 0.45 -28.12 9.26
CA PHE A 180 1.49 -28.98 8.77
C PHE A 180 2.06 -29.65 10.00
N SER A 181 1.47 -30.78 10.41
CA SER A 181 2.07 -31.71 11.38
C SER A 181 3.27 -32.29 10.67
N GLY A 182 4.42 -31.62 10.87
CA GLY A 182 5.71 -32.11 10.39
C GLY A 182 6.05 -33.40 11.14
N GLU A 183 5.84 -34.53 10.50
CA GLU A 183 6.57 -35.73 10.83
C GLU A 183 8.05 -35.47 10.54
N SER A 184 8.81 -35.33 11.60
CA SER A 184 10.27 -35.34 11.54
C SER A 184 10.73 -36.65 10.91
N PRO A 185 11.51 -36.64 9.83
CA PRO A 185 12.10 -37.88 9.35
C PRO A 185 13.14 -38.36 10.38
N SER A 186 12.89 -39.50 10.95
CA SER A 186 13.81 -40.24 11.83
C SER A 186 15.16 -40.38 11.15
N ARG A 187 16.17 -39.85 11.79
CA ARG A 187 17.59 -39.98 11.44
C ARG A 187 18.03 -41.43 11.54
N LYS A 188 18.07 -42.15 10.42
CA LYS A 188 18.79 -43.42 10.36
C LYS A 188 20.28 -43.12 10.20
N SER A 189 21.03 -43.48 11.24
CA SER A 189 22.48 -43.58 11.24
C SER A 189 22.90 -44.84 10.48
N GLY A 190 23.93 -44.75 9.64
CA GLY A 190 24.65 -45.90 9.24
C GLY A 190 25.11 -45.90 7.77
N GLY A 191 26.42 -45.92 7.54
CA GLY A 191 27.03 -46.55 6.40
C GLY A 191 27.88 -45.69 5.47
N SER A 192 29.15 -45.75 5.70
CA SER A 192 30.28 -45.42 4.83
C SER A 192 30.20 -45.94 3.40
N GLY A 193 30.78 -45.24 2.45
CA GLY A 193 31.17 -45.85 1.15
C GLY A 193 31.39 -44.84 0.04
N ASP A 194 32.62 -44.75 -0.35
CA ASP A 194 33.30 -44.12 -1.46
C ASP A 194 32.60 -44.00 -2.81
N GLY A 195 33.03 -43.00 -3.61
CA GLY A 195 33.05 -43.16 -5.06
C GLY A 195 32.67 -41.93 -5.91
N LEU A 196 33.65 -41.13 -6.24
CA LEU A 196 34.05 -40.57 -7.57
C LEU A 196 32.98 -40.24 -8.65
N SER A 197 33.18 -39.04 -9.15
CA SER A 197 33.20 -38.59 -10.56
C SER A 197 31.91 -38.29 -11.33
N GLY A 198 31.86 -37.10 -11.85
CA GLY A 198 31.58 -36.88 -13.28
C GLY A 198 30.26 -36.25 -13.65
N GLY A 199 30.35 -35.16 -14.36
CA GLY A 199 29.33 -34.84 -15.36
C GLY A 199 28.72 -33.45 -15.33
N LEU A 200 29.29 -32.64 -16.15
CA LEU A 200 28.78 -31.33 -16.65
C LEU A 200 27.45 -31.48 -17.41
N SER A 201 26.77 -30.39 -17.47
CA SER A 201 25.95 -29.85 -18.56
C SER A 201 24.45 -29.73 -18.34
N GLY A 202 23.94 -28.58 -18.76
CA GLY A 202 22.57 -28.41 -19.18
C GLY A 202 21.86 -27.22 -18.54
N GLY A 203 22.06 -26.06 -19.15
CA GLY A 203 21.26 -24.89 -18.91
C GLY A 203 19.84 -25.05 -19.40
N GLU A 204 18.91 -24.38 -18.75
CA GLU A 204 17.67 -24.00 -19.39
C GLU A 204 17.15 -22.65 -18.84
N SER A 205 17.08 -21.77 -19.77
CA SER A 205 16.61 -20.39 -19.78
C SER A 205 15.11 -20.36 -19.49
N ALA A 206 14.68 -19.68 -18.43
CA ALA A 206 13.30 -19.27 -18.28
C ALA A 206 13.15 -17.82 -18.75
N ARG A 207 12.58 -17.67 -19.94
CA ARG A 207 12.09 -16.40 -20.51
C ARG A 207 10.91 -15.89 -19.70
N PHE A 208 11.03 -14.71 -19.15
CA PHE A 208 9.89 -13.89 -18.80
C PHE A 208 9.45 -13.12 -20.04
N MET A 209 8.22 -13.34 -20.47
CA MET A 209 7.52 -12.49 -21.42
C MET A 209 6.70 -11.43 -20.65
N THR A 210 6.82 -10.25 -21.11
CA THR A 210 6.07 -9.01 -21.06
C THR A 210 4.71 -9.04 -20.37
#